data_a74a37df7fdd2d833e44d67325486927
#
_entry.id   a74a37df7fdd2d833e44d67325486927
#
_cell.length_a   1.000
_cell.length_b   1.000
_cell.length_c   1.000
_cell.angle_alpha   90.00
_cell.angle_beta   90.00
_cell.angle_gamma   90.00
#
_symmetry.space_group_name_H-M   'P 1'
#
loop_
_entity.id
_entity.type
_entity.pdbx_description
1 polymer ?
#
loop_
_entity_poly.entity_id
_entity_poly.type
_entity_poly.pdbx_seq_one_letter_code
_entity_poly.pdbx_strand_id
1 'polypeptide(L)'
;MLKRVLFIWHNRHPASGYVQGMCDLSMPFLTVFLSEYLPYLPQEVRFNPGPESLSPDTLEAVEADMYWCMSKLMESVTNNYTQGFDGIRIAYTRVEELLARIDNDLLEHFRKEKIDFFAVSFRNISTMLLRMF
;
A
#
# COMPACT_ATOMS: atom_id res chain seq x y z
N MET A 1 10.92 -10.89 7.90
CA MET A 1 10.52 -10.76 6.47
C MET A 1 10.23 -9.31 6.11
N LEU A 2 9.06 -8.75 6.34
CA LEU A 2 8.61 -7.43 5.86
C LEU A 2 9.64 -6.29 6.07
N LYS A 3 10.18 -6.17 7.29
CA LYS A 3 11.20 -5.16 7.60
C LYS A 3 12.45 -5.29 6.70
N ARG A 4 12.89 -6.51 6.41
CA ARG A 4 14.07 -6.77 5.58
C ARG A 4 13.79 -6.42 4.11
N VAL A 5 12.63 -6.79 3.59
CA VAL A 5 12.19 -6.43 2.22
C VAL A 5 12.16 -4.91 2.03
N LEU A 6 11.49 -4.19 2.96
CA LEU A 6 11.40 -2.74 2.90
C LEU A 6 12.76 -2.05 3.06
N PHE A 7 13.65 -2.60 3.88
CA PHE A 7 15.02 -2.10 4.04
C PHE A 7 15.84 -2.25 2.75
N ILE A 8 15.74 -3.43 2.09
CA ILE A 8 16.42 -3.67 0.82
C ILE A 8 15.85 -2.75 -0.25
N TRP A 9 14.52 -2.60 -0.30
CA TRP A 9 13.87 -1.66 -1.21
C TRP A 9 14.40 -0.23 -1.03
N HIS A 10 14.40 0.28 0.20
CA HIS A 10 14.89 1.63 0.51
C HIS A 10 16.32 1.88 -0.01
N ASN A 11 17.22 0.93 0.24
CA ASN A 11 18.62 1.07 -0.18
C ASN A 11 18.81 1.01 -1.70
N ARG A 12 17.96 0.28 -2.41
CA ARG A 12 18.03 0.15 -3.87
C ARG A 12 17.31 1.28 -4.61
N HIS A 13 16.44 2.01 -3.93
CA HIS A 13 15.62 3.08 -4.53
C HIS A 13 15.78 4.39 -3.73
N PRO A 14 16.96 5.01 -3.75
CA PRO A 14 17.25 6.19 -2.93
C PRO A 14 16.40 7.41 -3.32
N ALA A 15 15.90 7.47 -4.55
CA ALA A 15 15.06 8.59 -5.01
C ALA A 15 13.68 8.64 -4.33
N SER A 16 13.09 7.49 -4.02
CA SER A 16 11.83 7.41 -3.27
C SER A 16 12.07 7.07 -1.80
N GLY A 17 13.05 6.23 -1.53
CA GLY A 17 13.29 5.67 -0.20
C GLY A 17 12.09 4.89 0.32
N TYR A 18 11.97 4.79 1.64
CA TYR A 18 10.77 4.27 2.28
C TYR A 18 9.79 5.41 2.56
N VAL A 19 8.56 5.25 2.12
CA VAL A 19 7.46 6.16 2.41
C VAL A 19 6.37 5.42 3.19
N GLN A 20 5.76 6.10 4.15
CA GLN A 20 4.66 5.54 4.94
C GLN A 20 3.51 5.12 4.01
N GLY A 21 3.04 3.87 4.18
CA GLY A 21 2.05 3.24 3.30
C GLY A 21 2.64 2.11 2.44
N MET A 22 3.95 2.10 2.15
CA MET A 22 4.58 0.99 1.41
C MET A 22 4.45 -0.35 2.15
N CYS A 23 4.47 -0.32 3.47
CA CYS A 23 4.22 -1.49 4.30
C CYS A 23 2.83 -2.09 4.03
N ASP A 24 1.82 -1.24 3.93
CA ASP A 24 0.44 -1.67 3.67
C ASP A 24 0.33 -2.35 2.30
N LEU A 25 1.00 -1.79 1.27
CA LEU A 25 1.04 -2.37 -0.09
C LEU A 25 1.74 -3.74 -0.15
N SER A 26 2.61 -4.01 0.80
CA SER A 26 3.36 -5.27 0.87
C SER A 26 2.58 -6.38 1.56
N MET A 27 1.63 -6.04 2.43
CA MET A 27 0.89 -7.02 3.24
C MET A 27 0.08 -8.03 2.42
N PRO A 28 -0.63 -7.66 1.35
CA PRO A 28 -1.35 -8.64 0.53
C PRO A 28 -0.43 -9.72 -0.05
N PHE A 29 0.75 -9.35 -0.54
CA PHE A 29 1.73 -10.31 -1.06
C PHE A 29 2.18 -11.27 0.03
N LEU A 30 2.53 -10.74 1.21
CA LEU A 30 2.92 -11.57 2.35
C LEU A 30 1.81 -12.55 2.73
N THR A 31 0.57 -12.08 2.79
CA THR A 31 -0.57 -12.93 3.14
C THR A 31 -0.79 -14.02 2.10
N VAL A 32 -0.77 -13.69 0.82
CA VAL A 32 -0.96 -14.66 -0.27
C VAL A 32 0.12 -15.73 -0.25
N PHE A 33 1.40 -15.35 -0.21
CA PHE A 33 2.49 -16.32 -0.24
C PHE A 33 2.56 -17.19 1.02
N LEU A 34 2.29 -16.63 2.20
CA LEU A 34 2.22 -17.43 3.41
C LEU A 34 1.02 -18.38 3.43
N SER A 35 -0.10 -18.00 2.80
CA SER A 35 -1.30 -18.85 2.78
C SER A 35 -1.13 -20.14 1.96
N GLU A 36 -0.08 -20.24 1.15
CA GLU A 36 0.31 -21.49 0.47
C GLU A 36 0.82 -22.54 1.46
N TYR A 37 1.41 -22.11 2.55
CA TYR A 37 2.07 -22.98 3.53
C TYR A 37 1.33 -23.06 4.87
N LEU A 38 0.56 -22.03 5.22
CA LEU A 38 -0.04 -21.87 6.54
C LEU A 38 -1.52 -21.50 6.43
N PRO A 39 -2.38 -22.09 7.29
CA PRO A 39 -3.77 -21.64 7.42
C PRO A 39 -3.84 -20.18 7.88
N TYR A 40 -4.53 -19.34 7.12
CA TYR A 40 -4.82 -17.96 7.49
C TYR A 40 -6.18 -17.87 8.19
N LEU A 41 -6.22 -17.20 9.34
CA LEU A 41 -7.43 -16.95 10.11
C LEU A 41 -7.88 -15.47 9.89
N PRO A 42 -8.80 -15.20 8.94
CA PRO A 42 -9.19 -13.84 8.59
C PRO A 42 -9.74 -13.03 9.77
N GLN A 43 -10.49 -13.69 10.68
CA GLN A 43 -11.10 -13.04 11.85
C GLN A 43 -10.07 -12.54 12.85
N GLU A 44 -8.91 -13.17 12.89
CA GLU A 44 -7.82 -12.83 13.79
C GLU A 44 -6.67 -12.10 13.09
N VAL A 45 -6.77 -11.97 11.75
CA VAL A 45 -5.76 -11.35 10.87
C VAL A 45 -4.38 -11.95 11.12
N ARG A 46 -4.30 -13.29 11.25
CA ARG A 46 -3.07 -14.02 11.54
C ARG A 46 -3.02 -15.40 10.89
N PHE A 47 -1.83 -15.97 10.83
CA PHE A 47 -1.59 -17.37 10.52
C PHE A 47 -1.51 -18.19 11.81
N ASN A 48 -2.04 -19.43 11.77
CA ASN A 48 -1.92 -20.35 12.89
C ASN A 48 -1.69 -21.80 12.36
N PRO A 49 -0.51 -22.42 12.57
CA PRO A 49 0.63 -21.84 13.28
C PRO A 49 1.21 -20.61 12.56
N GLY A 50 1.99 -19.78 13.27
CA GLY A 50 2.61 -18.59 12.70
C GLY A 50 3.79 -18.92 11.77
N PRO A 51 4.31 -17.91 11.04
CA PRO A 51 5.41 -18.09 10.08
C PRO A 51 6.69 -18.69 10.70
N GLU A 52 6.88 -18.58 12.00
CA GLU A 52 7.98 -19.16 12.75
C GLU A 52 8.02 -20.69 12.71
N SER A 53 6.93 -21.33 12.31
CA SER A 53 6.85 -22.80 12.12
C SER A 53 7.41 -23.29 10.80
N LEU A 54 7.68 -22.39 9.86
CA LEU A 54 8.22 -22.71 8.54
C LEU A 54 9.75 -22.87 8.57
N SER A 55 10.26 -23.64 7.61
CA SER A 55 11.71 -23.76 7.44
C SER A 55 12.34 -22.42 7.02
N PRO A 56 13.61 -22.19 7.36
CA PRO A 56 14.32 -21.00 6.90
C PRO A 56 14.30 -20.82 5.37
N ASP A 57 14.45 -21.90 4.63
CA ASP A 57 14.44 -21.89 3.16
C ASP A 57 13.07 -21.46 2.61
N THR A 58 11.98 -21.93 3.20
CA THR A 58 10.62 -21.52 2.82
C THR A 58 10.40 -20.03 3.11
N LEU A 59 10.84 -19.56 4.29
CA LEU A 59 10.74 -18.14 4.64
C LEU A 59 11.54 -17.25 3.71
N GLU A 60 12.72 -17.70 3.28
CA GLU A 60 13.56 -16.97 2.32
C GLU A 60 12.90 -16.91 0.93
N ALA A 61 12.31 -18.01 0.47
CA ALA A 61 11.55 -18.04 -0.79
C ALA A 61 10.37 -17.08 -0.77
N VAL A 62 9.53 -17.15 0.27
CA VAL A 62 8.39 -16.22 0.46
C VAL A 62 8.85 -14.76 0.47
N GLU A 63 9.97 -14.48 1.12
CA GLU A 63 10.52 -13.13 1.19
C GLU A 63 11.01 -12.63 -0.16
N ALA A 64 11.67 -13.50 -0.94
CA ALA A 64 12.12 -13.18 -2.29
C ALA A 64 10.95 -12.88 -3.23
N ASP A 65 9.93 -13.74 -3.23
CA ASP A 65 8.73 -13.56 -4.06
C ASP A 65 7.98 -12.28 -3.68
N MET A 66 7.82 -12.03 -2.38
CA MET A 66 7.25 -10.79 -1.87
C MET A 66 8.03 -9.55 -2.34
N TYR A 67 9.37 -9.60 -2.28
CA TYR A 67 10.23 -8.50 -2.75
C TYR A 67 10.01 -8.21 -4.24
N TRP A 68 9.99 -9.24 -5.09
CA TRP A 68 9.83 -9.07 -6.52
C TRP A 68 8.44 -8.55 -6.89
N CYS A 69 7.38 -9.08 -6.28
CA CYS A 69 6.02 -8.61 -6.50
C CYS A 69 5.84 -7.15 -6.03
N MET A 70 6.34 -6.82 -4.84
CA MET A 70 6.35 -5.45 -4.35
C MET A 70 7.14 -4.52 -5.29
N SER A 71 8.32 -4.94 -5.74
CA SER A 71 9.15 -4.16 -6.65
C SER A 71 8.40 -3.85 -7.95
N LYS A 72 7.71 -4.86 -8.50
CA LYS A 72 6.93 -4.69 -9.72
C LYS A 72 5.73 -3.77 -9.55
N LEU A 73 5.04 -3.86 -8.42
CA LEU A 73 3.98 -2.92 -8.08
C LEU A 73 4.53 -1.50 -7.96
N MET A 74 5.61 -1.32 -7.22
CA MET A 74 6.20 -0.01 -6.95
C MET A 74 6.70 0.68 -8.24
N GLU A 75 7.22 -0.06 -9.22
CA GLU A 75 7.56 0.49 -10.54
C GLU A 75 6.38 1.22 -11.19
N SER A 76 5.17 0.67 -11.06
CA SER A 76 3.95 1.24 -11.68
C SER A 76 3.43 2.47 -10.94
N VAL A 77 3.77 2.64 -9.68
CA VAL A 77 3.25 3.73 -8.81
C VAL A 77 4.36 4.61 -8.23
N THR A 78 5.56 4.56 -8.79
CA THR A 78 6.74 5.30 -8.29
C THR A 78 6.44 6.78 -8.05
N ASN A 79 5.70 7.43 -8.97
CA ASN A 79 5.35 8.85 -8.87
C ASN A 79 4.49 9.19 -7.64
N ASN A 80 3.84 8.20 -7.02
CA ASN A 80 3.08 8.40 -5.79
C ASN A 80 3.99 8.54 -4.57
N TYR A 81 5.26 8.12 -4.69
CA TYR A 81 6.20 8.02 -3.57
C TYR A 81 7.49 8.80 -3.77
N THR A 82 7.62 9.53 -4.88
CA THR A 82 8.71 10.48 -5.10
C THR A 82 8.43 11.82 -4.41
N GLN A 83 9.46 12.63 -4.28
CA GLN A 83 9.36 13.95 -3.67
C GLN A 83 8.28 14.79 -4.39
N GLY A 84 7.39 15.40 -3.62
CA GLY A 84 6.26 16.17 -4.14
C GLY A 84 4.96 15.39 -4.33
N PHE A 85 4.99 14.04 -4.31
CA PHE A 85 3.81 13.18 -4.46
C PHE A 85 2.96 13.50 -5.69
N ASP A 86 3.60 13.79 -6.82
CA ASP A 86 2.91 14.26 -8.04
C ASP A 86 1.85 13.28 -8.53
N GLY A 87 2.12 11.97 -8.45
CA GLY A 87 1.14 10.95 -8.80
C GLY A 87 -0.13 11.02 -7.94
N ILE A 88 0.03 11.22 -6.63
CA ILE A 88 -1.11 11.36 -5.70
C ILE A 88 -1.86 12.66 -5.98
N ARG A 89 -1.16 13.76 -6.28
CA ARG A 89 -1.79 15.04 -6.61
C ARG A 89 -2.63 14.96 -7.88
N ILE A 90 -2.10 14.31 -8.92
CA ILE A 90 -2.85 14.06 -10.17
C ILE A 90 -4.08 13.19 -9.90
N ALA A 91 -3.93 12.11 -9.13
CA ALA A 91 -5.05 11.25 -8.77
C ALA A 91 -6.12 12.00 -7.96
N TYR A 92 -5.70 12.81 -7.00
CA TYR A 92 -6.59 13.67 -6.22
C TYR A 92 -7.41 14.63 -7.12
N THR A 93 -6.75 15.33 -8.04
CA THR A 93 -7.45 16.26 -8.96
C THR A 93 -8.51 15.50 -9.78
N ARG A 94 -8.18 14.31 -10.27
CA ARG A 94 -9.13 13.48 -11.02
C ARG A 94 -10.33 13.03 -10.16
N VAL A 95 -10.09 12.69 -8.89
CA VAL A 95 -11.16 12.33 -7.96
C VAL A 95 -12.05 13.54 -7.67
N GLU A 96 -11.47 14.73 -7.48
CA GLU A 96 -12.24 15.96 -7.28
C GLU A 96 -13.08 16.31 -8.52
N GLU A 97 -12.52 16.22 -9.72
CA GLU A 97 -13.25 16.42 -10.97
C GLU A 97 -14.38 15.39 -11.16
N LEU A 98 -14.13 14.14 -10.80
CA LEU A 98 -15.15 13.10 -10.85
C LEU A 98 -16.27 13.41 -9.85
N LEU A 99 -15.94 13.75 -8.62
CA LEU A 99 -16.91 14.10 -7.58
C LEU A 99 -17.77 15.29 -7.98
N ALA A 100 -17.18 16.31 -8.62
CA ALA A 100 -17.93 17.46 -9.16
C ALA A 100 -18.97 17.07 -10.20
N ARG A 101 -18.79 15.92 -10.90
CA ARG A 101 -19.75 15.44 -11.92
C ARG A 101 -20.83 14.52 -11.35
N ILE A 102 -20.48 13.70 -10.35
CA ILE A 102 -21.38 12.65 -9.84
C ILE A 102 -22.11 13.07 -8.55
N ASP A 103 -21.48 13.91 -7.72
CA ASP A 103 -22.02 14.37 -6.45
C ASP A 103 -21.42 15.74 -6.08
N ASN A 104 -21.86 16.77 -6.77
CA ASN A 104 -21.37 18.13 -6.52
C ASN A 104 -21.79 18.64 -5.13
N ASP A 105 -22.92 18.19 -4.60
CA ASP A 105 -23.43 18.62 -3.29
C ASP A 105 -22.47 18.16 -2.17
N LEU A 106 -21.92 16.97 -2.29
CA LEU A 106 -20.89 16.47 -1.37
C LEU A 106 -19.60 17.29 -1.48
N LEU A 107 -19.16 17.63 -2.69
CA LEU A 107 -17.96 18.45 -2.89
C LEU A 107 -18.13 19.85 -2.28
N GLU A 108 -19.28 20.50 -2.50
CA GLU A 108 -19.62 21.80 -1.90
C GLU A 108 -19.73 21.70 -0.38
N HIS A 109 -20.22 20.59 0.16
CA HIS A 109 -20.24 20.35 1.58
C HIS A 109 -18.82 20.31 2.17
N PHE A 110 -17.89 19.59 1.55
CA PHE A 110 -16.48 19.61 1.98
C PHE A 110 -15.88 21.01 1.98
N ARG A 111 -16.17 21.80 0.93
CA ARG A 111 -15.70 23.19 0.82
C ARG A 111 -16.29 24.08 1.92
N LYS A 112 -17.59 23.98 2.17
CA LYS A 112 -18.31 24.75 3.18
C LYS A 112 -17.80 24.45 4.60
N GLU A 113 -17.60 23.17 4.90
CA GLU A 113 -17.09 22.73 6.21
C GLU A 113 -15.57 22.87 6.33
N LYS A 114 -14.89 23.39 5.30
CA LYS A 114 -13.42 23.57 5.23
C LYS A 114 -12.67 22.27 5.51
N ILE A 115 -13.23 21.15 5.08
CA ILE A 115 -12.58 19.83 5.16
C ILE A 115 -11.52 19.78 4.07
N ASP A 116 -10.28 19.51 4.46
CA ASP A 116 -9.21 19.26 3.49
C ASP A 116 -9.41 17.90 2.82
N PHE A 117 -10.08 17.93 1.68
CA PHE A 117 -10.37 16.73 0.90
C PHE A 117 -9.10 16.04 0.40
N PHE A 118 -8.01 16.78 0.20
CA PHE A 118 -6.71 16.17 -0.13
C PHE A 118 -6.20 15.30 1.02
N ALA A 119 -6.24 15.80 2.26
CA ALA A 119 -5.83 15.04 3.43
C ALA A 119 -6.66 13.76 3.63
N VAL A 120 -7.97 13.85 3.39
CA VAL A 120 -8.89 12.69 3.45
C VAL A 120 -8.55 11.67 2.36
N SER A 121 -8.28 12.13 1.14
CA SER A 121 -8.02 11.27 -0.02
C SER A 121 -6.60 10.70 -0.05
N PHE A 122 -5.62 11.43 0.48
CA PHE A 122 -4.20 11.09 0.41
C PHE A 122 -3.91 9.67 0.91
N ARG A 123 -4.41 9.34 2.10
CA ARG A 123 -4.22 8.02 2.69
C ARG A 123 -4.78 6.90 1.82
N ASN A 124 -5.97 7.10 1.27
CA ASN A 124 -6.65 6.10 0.46
C ASN A 124 -5.96 5.90 -0.89
N ILE A 125 -5.54 6.99 -1.52
CA ILE A 125 -4.81 6.96 -2.81
C ILE A 125 -3.42 6.33 -2.59
N SER A 126 -2.68 6.75 -1.56
CA SER A 126 -1.33 6.25 -1.29
C SER A 126 -1.27 4.77 -0.91
N THR A 127 -2.34 4.23 -0.35
CA THR A 127 -2.44 2.79 -0.03
C THR A 127 -3.27 2.00 -1.04
N MET A 128 -3.63 2.59 -2.19
CA MET A 128 -4.45 1.95 -3.21
C MET A 128 -5.75 1.36 -2.65
N LEU A 129 -6.38 2.08 -1.73
CA LEU A 129 -7.62 1.71 -1.02
C LEU A 129 -7.51 0.48 -0.09
N LEU A 130 -6.33 -0.11 0.08
CA LEU A 130 -6.15 -1.32 0.91
C LEU A 130 -6.62 -1.17 2.36
N ARG A 131 -6.69 0.06 2.86
CA ARG A 131 -7.18 0.33 4.22
C ARG A 131 -8.69 0.56 4.31
N MET A 132 -9.39 0.42 3.19
CA MET A 132 -10.85 0.53 3.13
C MET A 132 -11.55 -0.83 3.30
N PHE A 133 -10.78 -1.92 3.18
CA PHE A 133 -11.28 -3.29 3.19
C PHE A 133 -10.71 -4.10 4.37
#